data_38f080c311c86baacdb07877ca2d3530
#
_entry.id   38f080c311c86baacdb07877ca2d3530
#
_cell.length_a   1.000
_cell.length_b   1.000
_cell.length_c   1.000
_cell.angle_alpha   90.00
_cell.angle_beta   90.00
_cell.angle_gamma   90.00
#
_symmetry.space_group_name_H-M   'P 1'
#
loop_
_entity.id
_entity.type
_entity.pdbx_description
1 polymer ?
#
loop_
_entity_poly.entity_id
_entity_poly.type
_entity_poly.pdbx_seq_one_letter_code
_entity_poly.pdbx_strand_id
1 'polypeptide(L)'
;PYTTLFRSEVVDALRGFAVMAILLVHNLEHFIFPVYPDAASQPGWLNILDEGVFSVTFSLFAGKAYAIFALLFGLTFYIQYTNQQKKGKDFGYRFLWRLLLLGGFATLNAAFFPAGDVLLLFCVVGIFLFIVRKWSDRTVFILAIFLLLQPVEWYHYVMNLFNPAHSLPDLGVGQMYGEVAEYTKEGDFWKFIWGNVTLGQKASLFWAIGAGRFLQTAGLFLLGMLIGRKQLFVASEATIR
;
A
#
# COMPACT_ATOMS: atom_id res chain seq x y z
N PRO A 1 27.35 -4.75 -24.08
CA PRO A 1 27.05 -5.28 -22.78
C PRO A 1 26.13 -4.28 -22.10
N TYR A 2 24.85 -4.59 -22.07
CA TYR A 2 23.88 -3.77 -21.32
C TYR A 2 24.12 -4.08 -19.86
N THR A 3 25.01 -3.29 -19.27
CA THR A 3 25.31 -3.32 -17.86
C THR A 3 23.99 -3.14 -17.10
N THR A 4 23.70 -4.12 -16.36
CA THR A 4 22.71 -4.32 -15.30
C THR A 4 22.78 -3.22 -14.23
N LEU A 5 22.64 -1.98 -14.60
CA LEU A 5 22.96 -0.78 -13.82
C LEU A 5 22.05 -0.60 -12.59
N PHE A 6 21.26 -1.51 -12.16
CA PHE A 6 20.46 -1.48 -10.92
C PHE A 6 19.64 -2.79 -10.73
N ARG A 7 20.11 -3.91 -11.23
CA ARG A 7 19.54 -5.17 -10.81
C ARG A 7 20.26 -5.61 -9.54
N SER A 8 19.77 -5.18 -8.41
CA SER A 8 20.24 -5.68 -7.14
C SER A 8 19.42 -6.92 -6.78
N GLU A 9 20.07 -8.05 -6.64
CA GLU A 9 19.44 -9.31 -6.18
C GLU A 9 18.70 -9.11 -4.86
N VAL A 10 19.23 -8.26 -3.99
CA VAL A 10 18.61 -7.87 -2.72
C VAL A 10 17.26 -7.17 -2.93
N VAL A 11 17.18 -6.25 -3.89
CA VAL A 11 15.92 -5.54 -4.19
C VAL A 11 14.87 -6.50 -4.76
N ASP A 12 15.29 -7.42 -5.61
CA ASP A 12 14.37 -8.42 -6.19
C ASP A 12 13.93 -9.44 -5.13
N ALA A 13 14.82 -9.86 -4.22
CA ALA A 13 14.48 -10.70 -3.08
C ALA A 13 13.50 -10.00 -2.11
N LEU A 14 13.72 -8.72 -1.81
CA LEU A 14 12.81 -7.92 -0.97
C LEU A 14 11.44 -7.75 -1.62
N ARG A 15 11.36 -7.60 -2.95
CA ARG A 15 10.07 -7.58 -3.66
C ARG A 15 9.35 -8.90 -3.53
N GLY A 16 10.05 -10.01 -3.78
CA GLY A 16 9.48 -11.35 -3.65
C GLY A 16 8.96 -11.60 -2.24
N PHE A 17 9.75 -11.26 -1.23
CA PHE A 17 9.34 -11.34 0.18
C PHE A 17 8.11 -10.48 0.47
N ALA A 18 8.08 -9.22 0.04
CA ALA A 18 6.96 -8.33 0.28
C ALA A 18 5.67 -8.83 -0.39
N VAL A 19 5.75 -9.33 -1.63
CA VAL A 19 4.59 -9.91 -2.33
C VAL A 19 4.09 -11.16 -1.62
N MET A 20 4.97 -12.07 -1.22
CA MET A 20 4.61 -13.28 -0.47
C MET A 20 3.93 -12.92 0.87
N ALA A 21 4.49 -11.97 1.60
CA ALA A 21 3.96 -11.54 2.89
C ALA A 21 2.60 -10.83 2.75
N ILE A 22 2.41 -10.01 1.71
CA ILE A 22 1.11 -9.40 1.38
C ILE A 22 0.10 -10.49 1.03
N LEU A 23 0.49 -11.49 0.25
CA LEU A 23 -0.39 -12.60 -0.11
C LEU A 23 -0.84 -13.38 1.12
N LEU A 24 0.04 -13.63 2.08
CA LEU A 24 -0.32 -14.29 3.35
C LEU A 24 -1.38 -13.49 4.12
N VAL A 25 -1.20 -12.18 4.25
CA VAL A 25 -2.18 -11.31 4.94
C VAL A 25 -3.50 -11.30 4.19
N HIS A 26 -3.48 -11.13 2.86
CA HIS A 26 -4.70 -11.10 2.06
C HIS A 26 -5.47 -12.43 2.06
N ASN A 27 -4.79 -13.57 2.19
CA ASN A 27 -5.49 -14.85 2.37
C ASN A 27 -6.35 -14.84 3.62
N LEU A 28 -5.85 -14.28 4.73
CA LEU A 28 -6.64 -14.16 5.97
C LEU A 28 -7.78 -13.15 5.79
N GLU A 29 -7.52 -12.01 5.15
CA GLU A 29 -8.52 -10.96 4.94
C GLU A 29 -9.65 -11.37 3.99
N HIS A 30 -9.36 -12.11 2.92
CA HIS A 30 -10.35 -12.43 1.90
C HIS A 30 -11.11 -13.74 2.13
N PHE A 31 -10.51 -14.71 2.82
CA PHE A 31 -11.09 -16.04 2.96
C PHE A 31 -11.54 -16.38 4.38
N ILE A 32 -11.05 -15.67 5.40
CA ILE A 32 -11.39 -15.93 6.80
C ILE A 32 -12.15 -14.75 7.40
N PHE A 33 -11.67 -13.53 7.18
CA PHE A 33 -12.32 -12.32 7.69
C PHE A 33 -13.56 -11.94 6.83
N PRO A 34 -14.67 -11.43 7.40
CA PRO A 34 -14.89 -11.12 8.82
C PRO A 34 -15.55 -12.24 9.63
N VAL A 35 -15.83 -13.37 9.05
CA VAL A 35 -16.55 -14.48 9.71
C VAL A 35 -15.54 -15.53 10.15
N TYR A 36 -15.09 -15.42 11.39
CA TYR A 36 -14.25 -16.45 11.99
C TYR A 36 -15.08 -17.68 12.33
N PRO A 37 -14.47 -18.90 12.30
CA PRO A 37 -15.12 -20.09 12.83
C PRO A 37 -15.55 -19.85 14.29
N ASP A 38 -16.74 -20.35 14.65
CA ASP A 38 -17.23 -20.26 16.03
C ASP A 38 -16.29 -21.05 16.94
N ALA A 39 -15.66 -20.34 17.88
CA ALA A 39 -14.74 -20.93 18.85
C ALA A 39 -15.40 -22.05 19.68
N ALA A 40 -16.73 -22.01 19.86
CA ALA A 40 -17.47 -23.05 20.59
C ALA A 40 -17.64 -24.33 19.73
N SER A 41 -17.52 -24.24 18.40
CA SER A 41 -17.63 -25.37 17.49
C SER A 41 -16.32 -26.13 17.26
N GLN A 42 -15.19 -25.60 17.78
CA GLN A 42 -13.86 -26.14 17.57
C GLN A 42 -13.22 -26.66 18.86
N PRO A 43 -12.31 -27.65 18.76
CA PRO A 43 -11.49 -28.06 19.91
C PRO A 43 -10.63 -26.89 20.42
N GLY A 44 -10.49 -26.77 21.76
CA GLY A 44 -9.78 -25.65 22.38
C GLY A 44 -8.32 -25.47 21.89
N TRP A 45 -7.61 -26.56 21.58
CA TRP A 45 -6.25 -26.47 21.04
C TRP A 45 -6.21 -25.83 19.65
N LEU A 46 -7.26 -26.01 18.82
CA LEU A 46 -7.35 -25.42 17.49
C LEU A 46 -7.58 -23.90 17.58
N ASN A 47 -8.42 -23.46 18.51
CA ASN A 47 -8.62 -22.03 18.77
C ASN A 47 -7.31 -21.34 19.19
N ILE A 48 -6.50 -21.98 20.05
CA ILE A 48 -5.19 -21.45 20.45
C ILE A 48 -4.24 -21.37 19.25
N LEU A 49 -4.27 -22.38 18.38
CA LEU A 49 -3.43 -22.41 17.17
C LEU A 49 -3.85 -21.32 16.18
N ASP A 50 -5.14 -21.16 15.95
CA ASP A 50 -5.69 -20.14 15.03
C ASP A 50 -5.36 -18.73 15.52
N GLU A 51 -5.56 -18.45 16.81
CA GLU A 51 -5.18 -17.17 17.39
C GLU A 51 -3.68 -16.91 17.31
N GLY A 52 -2.87 -17.95 17.57
CA GLY A 52 -1.41 -17.87 17.46
C GLY A 52 -0.95 -17.57 16.02
N VAL A 53 -1.46 -18.31 15.05
CA VAL A 53 -1.14 -18.10 13.61
C VAL A 53 -1.59 -16.72 13.15
N PHE A 54 -2.80 -16.30 13.51
CA PHE A 54 -3.32 -14.99 13.19
C PHE A 54 -2.43 -13.88 13.77
N SER A 55 -2.17 -13.94 15.08
CA SER A 55 -1.36 -12.97 15.80
C SER A 55 0.06 -12.86 15.24
N VAL A 56 0.72 -14.00 14.96
CA VAL A 56 2.07 -14.04 14.37
C VAL A 56 2.05 -13.46 12.96
N THR A 57 1.09 -13.85 12.12
CA THR A 57 1.02 -13.38 10.74
C THR A 57 0.80 -11.88 10.69
N PHE A 58 -0.16 -11.36 11.44
CA PHE A 58 -0.42 -9.92 11.48
C PHE A 58 0.74 -9.15 12.12
N SER A 59 1.33 -9.63 13.20
CA SER A 59 2.44 -8.94 13.87
C SER A 59 3.71 -8.90 13.04
N LEU A 60 3.99 -9.93 12.26
CA LEU A 60 5.23 -9.99 11.46
C LEU A 60 5.07 -9.35 10.07
N PHE A 61 3.92 -9.50 9.42
CA PHE A 61 3.77 -9.17 8.01
C PHE A 61 2.84 -7.99 7.75
N ALA A 62 1.74 -7.85 8.49
CA ALA A 62 0.80 -6.77 8.24
C ALA A 62 1.45 -5.40 8.47
N GLY A 63 1.25 -4.50 7.53
CA GLY A 63 1.84 -3.15 7.54
C GLY A 63 3.33 -3.11 7.17
N LYS A 64 4.15 -4.09 7.58
CA LYS A 64 5.59 -4.12 7.28
C LYS A 64 5.86 -4.50 5.83
N ALA A 65 5.20 -5.55 5.34
CA ALA A 65 5.27 -5.95 3.93
C ALA A 65 4.77 -4.83 3.02
N TYR A 66 3.67 -4.18 3.39
CA TYR A 66 3.15 -3.00 2.73
C TYR A 66 4.19 -1.86 2.68
N ALA A 67 4.85 -1.55 3.79
CA ALA A 67 5.84 -0.49 3.86
C ALA A 67 7.06 -0.78 2.97
N ILE A 68 7.56 -2.02 3.00
CA ILE A 68 8.64 -2.47 2.11
C ILE A 68 8.21 -2.33 0.64
N PHE A 69 7.01 -2.78 0.30
CA PHE A 69 6.50 -2.71 -1.07
C PHE A 69 6.34 -1.27 -1.55
N ALA A 70 5.82 -0.37 -0.70
CA ALA A 70 5.70 1.06 -0.98
C ALA A 70 7.07 1.72 -1.20
N LEU A 71 8.05 1.44 -0.33
CA LEU A 71 9.40 1.94 -0.47
C LEU A 71 10.06 1.47 -1.78
N LEU A 72 9.90 0.19 -2.13
CA LEU A 72 10.41 -0.38 -3.37
C LEU A 72 9.70 0.17 -4.60
N PHE A 73 8.44 0.61 -4.50
CA PHE A 73 7.75 1.30 -5.57
C PHE A 73 8.43 2.64 -5.90
N GLY A 74 8.75 3.44 -4.88
CA GLY A 74 9.49 4.71 -5.05
C GLY A 74 10.90 4.50 -5.63
N LEU A 75 11.61 3.47 -5.16
CA LEU A 75 12.92 3.09 -5.70
C LEU A 75 12.82 2.70 -7.19
N THR A 76 11.83 1.87 -7.52
CA THR A 76 11.58 1.42 -8.91
C THR A 76 11.24 2.59 -9.83
N PHE A 77 10.43 3.53 -9.33
CA PHE A 77 10.15 4.78 -10.06
C PHE A 77 11.43 5.49 -10.45
N TYR A 78 12.35 5.71 -9.51
CA TYR A 78 13.61 6.40 -9.77
C TYR A 78 14.49 5.66 -10.79
N ILE A 79 14.64 4.35 -10.63
CA ILE A 79 15.41 3.51 -11.56
C ILE A 79 14.87 3.66 -12.99
N GLN A 80 13.55 3.60 -13.15
CA GLN A 80 12.91 3.72 -14.46
C GLN A 80 13.06 5.14 -15.03
N TYR A 81 12.88 6.15 -14.19
CA TYR A 81 13.06 7.55 -14.55
C TYR A 81 14.47 7.79 -15.11
N THR A 82 15.50 7.37 -14.37
CA THR A 82 16.90 7.53 -14.77
C THR A 82 17.25 6.75 -16.04
N ASN A 83 16.74 5.51 -16.16
CA ASN A 83 16.98 4.69 -17.35
C ASN A 83 16.34 5.27 -18.62
N GLN A 84 15.19 5.94 -18.52
CA GLN A 84 14.58 6.60 -19.66
C GLN A 84 15.30 7.91 -20.01
N GLN A 85 15.73 8.68 -19.01
CA GLN A 85 16.53 9.88 -19.23
C GLN A 85 17.84 9.57 -19.97
N LYS A 86 18.56 8.51 -19.59
CA LYS A 86 19.79 8.07 -20.27
C LYS A 86 19.56 7.70 -21.73
N LYS A 87 18.33 7.30 -22.09
CA LYS A 87 17.93 6.98 -23.46
C LYS A 87 17.38 8.19 -24.25
N GLY A 88 17.41 9.39 -23.65
CA GLY A 88 16.85 10.61 -24.24
C GLY A 88 15.33 10.56 -24.42
N LYS A 89 14.63 9.69 -23.69
CA LYS A 89 13.17 9.51 -23.79
C LYS A 89 12.46 10.15 -22.62
N ASP A 90 11.30 10.78 -22.90
CA ASP A 90 10.45 11.28 -21.83
C ASP A 90 9.85 10.11 -21.04
N PHE A 91 10.13 10.14 -19.76
CA PHE A 91 9.59 9.15 -18.83
C PHE A 91 8.14 9.46 -18.42
N GLY A 92 7.73 10.75 -18.45
CA GLY A 92 6.48 11.20 -17.88
C GLY A 92 5.25 10.46 -18.42
N TYR A 93 5.09 10.46 -19.74
CA TYR A 93 3.97 9.80 -20.40
C TYR A 93 3.95 8.28 -20.13
N ARG A 94 5.11 7.62 -20.19
CA ARG A 94 5.21 6.18 -19.92
C ARG A 94 4.88 5.81 -18.49
N PHE A 95 5.25 6.66 -17.55
CA PHE A 95 4.91 6.44 -16.14
C PHE A 95 3.43 6.62 -15.88
N LEU A 96 2.82 7.68 -16.40
CA LEU A 96 1.38 7.90 -16.29
C LEU A 96 0.58 6.76 -16.92
N TRP A 97 1.03 6.26 -18.08
CA TRP A 97 0.44 5.08 -18.71
C TRP A 97 0.52 3.83 -17.80
N ARG A 98 1.64 3.63 -17.11
CA ARG A 98 1.78 2.53 -16.13
C ARG A 98 0.88 2.70 -14.93
N LEU A 99 0.70 3.92 -14.43
CA LEU A 99 -0.26 4.21 -13.37
C LEU A 99 -1.70 3.94 -13.82
N LEU A 100 -2.04 4.30 -15.05
CA LEU A 100 -3.35 4.00 -15.62
C LEU A 100 -3.59 2.49 -15.72
N LEU A 101 -2.62 1.72 -16.18
CA LEU A 101 -2.71 0.26 -16.18
C LEU A 101 -2.81 -0.30 -14.76
N LEU A 102 -2.04 0.23 -13.80
CA LEU A 102 -2.15 -0.16 -12.40
C LEU A 102 -3.54 0.13 -11.85
N GLY A 103 -4.14 1.30 -12.17
CA GLY A 103 -5.51 1.63 -11.82
C GLY A 103 -6.53 0.66 -12.44
N GLY A 104 -6.31 0.25 -13.69
CA GLY A 104 -7.12 -0.78 -14.35
C GLY A 104 -7.05 -2.13 -13.63
N PHE A 105 -5.85 -2.58 -13.26
CA PHE A 105 -5.67 -3.80 -12.46
C PHE A 105 -6.25 -3.67 -11.06
N ALA A 106 -6.15 -2.51 -10.42
CA ALA A 106 -6.79 -2.24 -9.14
C ALA A 106 -8.31 -2.38 -9.23
N THR A 107 -8.91 -1.81 -10.28
CA THR A 107 -10.36 -1.92 -10.52
C THR A 107 -10.77 -3.36 -10.81
N LEU A 108 -9.99 -4.10 -11.59
CA LEU A 108 -10.24 -5.52 -11.84
C LEU A 108 -10.13 -6.36 -10.56
N ASN A 109 -9.11 -6.10 -9.74
CA ASN A 109 -8.96 -6.77 -8.45
C ASN A 109 -10.14 -6.47 -7.52
N ALA A 110 -10.52 -5.19 -7.40
CA ALA A 110 -11.64 -4.78 -6.56
C ALA A 110 -12.98 -5.40 -7.00
N ALA A 111 -13.17 -5.65 -8.28
CA ALA A 111 -14.40 -6.29 -8.79
C ALA A 111 -14.68 -7.65 -8.13
N PHE A 112 -13.61 -8.39 -7.81
CA PHE A 112 -13.71 -9.74 -7.25
C PHE A 112 -13.36 -9.82 -5.76
N PHE A 113 -12.57 -8.86 -5.26
CA PHE A 113 -12.05 -8.82 -3.88
C PHE A 113 -12.38 -7.48 -3.22
N PRO A 114 -13.53 -7.36 -2.56
CA PRO A 114 -14.10 -6.08 -2.12
C PRO A 114 -13.32 -5.36 -1.01
N ALA A 115 -12.42 -6.03 -0.33
CA ALA A 115 -11.71 -5.45 0.80
C ALA A 115 -10.20 -5.30 0.53
N GLY A 116 -9.60 -4.23 1.06
CA GLY A 116 -8.15 -4.14 1.22
C GLY A 116 -7.32 -3.80 -0.02
N ASP A 117 -7.90 -3.27 -1.11
CA ASP A 117 -7.13 -2.92 -2.29
C ASP A 117 -6.25 -1.68 -2.08
N VAL A 118 -4.95 -1.92 -1.96
CA VAL A 118 -3.92 -0.86 -1.88
C VAL A 118 -3.40 -0.40 -3.26
N LEU A 119 -3.73 -1.11 -4.34
CA LEU A 119 -3.22 -0.80 -5.68
C LEU A 119 -3.76 0.53 -6.19
N LEU A 120 -5.04 0.83 -5.93
CA LEU A 120 -5.63 2.11 -6.29
C LEU A 120 -4.99 3.26 -5.50
N LEU A 121 -4.71 3.07 -4.21
CA LEU A 121 -3.96 4.02 -3.40
C LEU A 121 -2.57 4.29 -4.00
N PHE A 122 -1.85 3.25 -4.43
CA PHE A 122 -0.54 3.38 -5.08
C PHE A 122 -0.62 4.11 -6.41
N CYS A 123 -1.70 3.91 -7.16
CA CYS A 123 -1.96 4.65 -8.39
C CYS A 123 -2.10 6.15 -8.12
N VAL A 124 -2.95 6.52 -7.16
CA VAL A 124 -3.20 7.94 -6.80
C VAL A 124 -1.94 8.60 -6.24
N VAL A 125 -1.28 7.96 -5.27
CA VAL A 125 -0.04 8.48 -4.67
C VAL A 125 1.13 8.49 -5.67
N GLY A 126 1.13 7.59 -6.64
CA GLY A 126 2.11 7.57 -7.73
C GLY A 126 2.11 8.86 -8.56
N ILE A 127 0.96 9.51 -8.74
CA ILE A 127 0.85 10.81 -9.42
C ILE A 127 1.64 11.87 -8.65
N PHE A 128 1.54 11.87 -7.32
CA PHE A 128 2.30 12.79 -6.47
C PHE A 128 3.81 12.60 -6.63
N LEU A 129 4.29 11.35 -6.66
CA LEU A 129 5.69 11.04 -6.90
C LEU A 129 6.20 11.60 -8.24
N PHE A 130 5.35 11.54 -9.27
CA PHE A 130 5.66 12.13 -10.57
C PHE A 130 5.80 13.67 -10.50
N ILE A 131 4.98 14.35 -9.73
CA ILE A 131 5.02 15.80 -9.56
C ILE A 131 6.34 16.23 -8.90
N VAL A 132 6.73 15.57 -7.81
CA VAL A 132 7.91 15.94 -7.00
C VAL A 132 9.24 15.41 -7.54
N ARG A 133 9.25 14.67 -8.65
CA ARG A 133 10.42 13.99 -9.19
C ARG A 133 11.65 14.86 -9.48
N LYS A 134 11.43 16.17 -9.68
CA LYS A 134 12.49 17.15 -9.98
C LYS A 134 12.92 17.97 -8.77
N TRP A 135 12.30 17.75 -7.61
CA TRP A 135 12.62 18.52 -6.41
C TRP A 135 13.99 18.11 -5.84
N SER A 136 14.58 19.03 -5.06
CA SER A 136 15.89 18.77 -4.43
C SER A 136 15.79 17.62 -3.43
N ASP A 137 16.91 16.90 -3.23
CA ASP A 137 16.97 15.78 -2.28
C ASP A 137 16.63 16.22 -0.86
N ARG A 138 17.07 17.41 -0.47
CA ARG A 138 16.78 17.98 0.85
C ARG A 138 15.29 18.22 1.04
N THR A 139 14.64 18.83 0.05
CA THR A 139 13.19 19.10 0.09
C THR A 139 12.39 17.81 0.14
N VAL A 140 12.76 16.84 -0.70
CA VAL A 140 12.09 15.52 -0.74
C VAL A 140 12.28 14.77 0.58
N PHE A 141 13.46 14.85 1.19
CA PHE A 141 13.72 14.21 2.48
C PHE A 141 12.88 14.84 3.61
N ILE A 142 12.88 16.18 3.71
CA ILE A 142 12.09 16.89 4.73
C ILE A 142 10.60 16.55 4.56
N LEU A 143 10.10 16.58 3.32
CA LEU A 143 8.71 16.24 3.03
C LEU A 143 8.41 14.78 3.38
N ALA A 144 9.30 13.84 3.04
CA ALA A 144 9.12 12.42 3.37
C ALA A 144 9.00 12.21 4.88
N ILE A 145 9.90 12.81 5.68
CA ILE A 145 9.84 12.73 7.14
C ILE A 145 8.57 13.38 7.68
N PHE A 146 8.21 14.56 7.19
CA PHE A 146 6.99 15.24 7.60
C PHE A 146 5.74 14.38 7.37
N LEU A 147 5.63 13.75 6.20
CA LEU A 147 4.49 12.86 5.88
C LEU A 147 4.49 11.59 6.74
N LEU A 148 5.67 11.01 7.02
CA LEU A 148 5.78 9.82 7.87
C LEU A 148 5.51 10.10 9.35
N LEU A 149 5.69 11.32 9.81
CA LEU A 149 5.28 11.75 11.14
C LEU A 149 3.76 11.81 11.32
N GLN A 150 2.98 11.60 10.27
CA GLN A 150 1.52 11.56 10.34
C GLN A 150 0.92 12.82 11.00
N PRO A 151 1.13 14.02 10.44
CA PRO A 151 0.74 15.27 11.09
C PRO A 151 -0.78 15.39 11.33
N VAL A 152 -1.59 14.75 10.50
CA VAL A 152 -3.06 14.74 10.66
C VAL A 152 -3.46 13.92 11.89
N GLU A 153 -2.84 12.77 12.10
CA GLU A 153 -3.07 11.92 13.27
C GLU A 153 -2.65 12.63 14.56
N TRP A 154 -1.49 13.29 14.53
CA TRP A 154 -1.02 14.11 15.65
C TRP A 154 -1.98 15.26 15.95
N TYR A 155 -2.49 15.95 14.93
CA TYR A 155 -3.48 17.00 15.12
C TYR A 155 -4.72 16.48 15.83
N HIS A 156 -5.28 15.36 15.38
CA HIS A 156 -6.45 14.76 16.02
C HIS A 156 -6.16 14.26 17.44
N TYR A 157 -4.99 13.69 17.67
CA TYR A 157 -4.56 13.26 18.99
C TYR A 157 -4.48 14.46 19.97
N VAL A 158 -3.82 15.54 19.56
CA VAL A 158 -3.70 16.77 20.38
C VAL A 158 -5.07 17.39 20.62
N MET A 159 -5.92 17.48 19.60
CA MET A 159 -7.27 18.01 19.76
C MET A 159 -8.11 17.19 20.76
N ASN A 160 -7.95 15.87 20.75
CA ASN A 160 -8.65 14.98 21.70
C ASN A 160 -8.18 15.21 23.16
N LEU A 161 -6.91 15.55 23.38
CA LEU A 161 -6.40 15.90 24.72
C LEU A 161 -7.08 17.16 25.30
N PHE A 162 -7.37 18.16 24.45
CA PHE A 162 -8.03 19.39 24.86
C PHE A 162 -9.55 19.33 24.85
N ASN A 163 -10.12 18.49 24.00
CA ASN A 163 -11.54 18.27 23.86
C ASN A 163 -11.83 16.77 23.70
N PRO A 164 -12.15 16.06 24.80
CA PRO A 164 -12.45 14.62 24.75
C PRO A 164 -13.64 14.26 23.84
N ALA A 165 -14.50 15.24 23.50
CA ALA A 165 -15.59 15.02 22.55
C ALA A 165 -15.14 15.14 21.08
N HIS A 166 -13.86 15.50 20.83
CA HIS A 166 -13.32 15.53 19.48
C HIS A 166 -13.20 14.12 18.92
N SER A 167 -13.91 13.84 17.85
CA SER A 167 -13.86 12.57 17.14
C SER A 167 -13.28 12.77 15.73
N LEU A 168 -12.66 11.72 15.22
CA LEU A 168 -12.31 11.66 13.78
C LEU A 168 -13.60 11.78 12.95
N PRO A 169 -13.54 12.47 11.79
CA PRO A 169 -14.67 12.50 10.87
C PRO A 169 -15.06 11.09 10.47
N ASP A 170 -16.30 10.72 10.67
CA ASP A 170 -16.82 9.46 10.12
C ASP A 170 -16.95 9.60 8.60
N LEU A 171 -16.15 8.85 7.89
CA LEU A 171 -16.17 8.80 6.42
C LEU A 171 -17.21 7.80 5.88
N GLY A 172 -18.02 7.19 6.73
CA GLY A 172 -19.05 6.23 6.36
C GLY A 172 -18.50 4.91 5.81
N VAL A 173 -17.24 4.57 6.13
CA VAL A 173 -16.56 3.38 5.60
C VAL A 173 -17.31 2.11 5.99
N GLY A 174 -17.72 1.99 7.26
CA GLY A 174 -18.46 0.83 7.75
C GLY A 174 -19.80 0.65 7.03
N GLN A 175 -20.52 1.74 6.78
CA GLN A 175 -21.78 1.71 6.03
C GLN A 175 -21.55 1.23 4.60
N MET A 176 -20.56 1.79 3.90
CA MET A 176 -20.25 1.41 2.52
C MET A 176 -19.88 -0.08 2.39
N TYR A 177 -19.05 -0.60 3.30
CA TYR A 177 -18.74 -2.04 3.31
C TYR A 177 -19.94 -2.90 3.68
N GLY A 178 -20.82 -2.42 4.56
CA GLY A 178 -22.09 -3.09 4.88
C GLY A 178 -22.99 -3.22 3.67
N GLU A 179 -23.16 -2.15 2.88
CA GLU A 179 -23.95 -2.16 1.65
C GLU A 179 -23.37 -3.13 0.59
N VAL A 180 -22.05 -3.16 0.44
CA VAL A 180 -21.38 -4.12 -0.47
C VAL A 180 -21.61 -5.57 0.01
N ALA A 181 -21.59 -5.81 1.31
CA ALA A 181 -21.84 -7.14 1.89
C ALA A 181 -23.30 -7.59 1.62
N GLU A 182 -24.27 -6.68 1.65
CA GLU A 182 -25.65 -7.01 1.29
C GLU A 182 -25.77 -7.43 -0.19
N TYR A 183 -25.09 -6.75 -1.11
CA TYR A 183 -25.05 -7.17 -2.52
C TYR A 183 -24.50 -8.59 -2.71
N THR A 184 -23.56 -8.99 -1.88
CA THR A 184 -23.03 -10.37 -1.88
C THR A 184 -24.08 -11.38 -1.47
N LYS A 185 -24.92 -11.05 -0.47
CA LYS A 185 -26.01 -11.92 0.03
C LYS A 185 -27.15 -12.05 -0.97
N GLU A 186 -27.45 -11.02 -1.76
CA GLU A 186 -28.50 -11.06 -2.77
C GLU A 186 -28.21 -12.06 -3.90
N GLY A 187 -26.95 -12.45 -4.11
CA GLY A 187 -26.56 -13.43 -5.15
C GLY A 187 -26.60 -12.89 -6.58
N ASP A 188 -26.80 -11.58 -6.77
CA ASP A 188 -26.73 -10.96 -8.08
C ASP A 188 -25.27 -10.61 -8.41
N PHE A 189 -24.70 -11.39 -9.33
CA PHE A 189 -23.29 -11.24 -9.75
C PHE A 189 -22.96 -9.84 -10.28
N TRP A 190 -23.82 -9.24 -11.11
CA TRP A 190 -23.55 -7.94 -11.69
C TRP A 190 -23.66 -6.81 -10.68
N LYS A 191 -24.62 -6.91 -9.77
CA LYS A 191 -24.78 -5.95 -8.66
C LYS A 191 -23.61 -6.03 -7.70
N PHE A 192 -23.12 -7.24 -7.42
CA PHE A 192 -21.91 -7.46 -6.64
C PHE A 192 -20.67 -6.80 -7.28
N ILE A 193 -20.39 -7.07 -8.55
CA ILE A 193 -19.25 -6.47 -9.29
C ILE A 193 -19.36 -4.95 -9.29
N TRP A 194 -20.53 -4.40 -9.61
CA TRP A 194 -20.74 -2.96 -9.66
C TRP A 194 -20.59 -2.30 -8.28
N GLY A 195 -21.12 -2.92 -7.24
CA GLY A 195 -20.99 -2.47 -5.86
C GLY A 195 -19.51 -2.42 -5.42
N ASN A 196 -18.75 -3.46 -5.72
CA ASN A 196 -17.33 -3.53 -5.41
C ASN A 196 -16.52 -2.46 -6.16
N VAL A 197 -16.72 -2.31 -7.45
CA VAL A 197 -15.98 -1.35 -8.29
C VAL A 197 -16.31 0.10 -7.92
N THR A 198 -17.51 0.38 -7.46
CA THR A 198 -17.92 1.75 -7.11
C THR A 198 -17.79 1.99 -5.61
N LEU A 199 -18.67 1.40 -4.82
CA LEU A 199 -18.78 1.65 -3.38
C LEU A 199 -17.63 1.03 -2.60
N GLY A 200 -17.22 -0.20 -2.95
CA GLY A 200 -16.12 -0.90 -2.33
C GLY A 200 -14.78 -0.19 -2.52
N GLN A 201 -14.47 0.26 -3.73
CA GLN A 201 -13.24 1.06 -3.97
C GLN A 201 -13.27 2.41 -3.26
N LYS A 202 -14.43 3.07 -3.23
CA LYS A 202 -14.60 4.31 -2.48
C LYS A 202 -14.37 4.09 -0.98
N ALA A 203 -14.94 3.01 -0.43
CA ALA A 203 -14.75 2.63 0.97
C ALA A 203 -13.28 2.36 1.29
N SER A 204 -12.57 1.64 0.42
CA SER A 204 -11.14 1.35 0.56
C SER A 204 -10.28 2.62 0.55
N LEU A 205 -10.55 3.58 -0.34
CA LEU A 205 -9.85 4.86 -0.35
C LEU A 205 -10.16 5.71 0.90
N PHE A 206 -11.40 5.73 1.34
CA PHE A 206 -11.80 6.48 2.54
C PHE A 206 -11.21 5.84 3.81
N TRP A 207 -11.17 4.51 3.86
CA TRP A 207 -10.43 3.80 4.90
C TRP A 207 -8.94 4.18 4.90
N ALA A 208 -8.32 4.23 3.72
CA ALA A 208 -6.93 4.61 3.59
C ALA A 208 -6.66 6.07 4.04
N ILE A 209 -7.63 6.98 3.84
CA ILE A 209 -7.57 8.35 4.39
C ILE A 209 -7.65 8.30 5.91
N GLY A 210 -8.67 7.66 6.48
CA GLY A 210 -8.89 7.57 7.92
C GLY A 210 -7.77 6.83 8.68
N ALA A 211 -7.08 5.90 8.01
CA ALA A 211 -5.94 5.15 8.57
C ALA A 211 -4.58 5.83 8.32
N GLY A 212 -4.53 7.08 7.82
CA GLY A 212 -3.28 7.80 7.54
C GLY A 212 -2.43 7.20 6.41
N ARG A 213 -2.97 6.24 5.64
CA ARG A 213 -2.22 5.49 4.63
C ARG A 213 -1.76 6.34 3.46
N PHE A 214 -2.48 7.40 3.09
CA PHE A 214 -2.05 8.32 2.04
C PHE A 214 -0.72 9.00 2.38
N LEU A 215 -0.61 9.55 3.57
CA LEU A 215 0.61 10.23 4.03
C LEU A 215 1.76 9.23 4.19
N GLN A 216 1.49 8.09 4.80
CA GLN A 216 2.47 7.02 4.97
C GLN A 216 3.02 6.53 3.63
N THR A 217 2.14 6.24 2.67
CA THR A 217 2.53 5.76 1.33
C THR A 217 3.35 6.81 0.60
N ALA A 218 2.91 8.07 0.62
CA ALA A 218 3.62 9.17 -0.02
C ALA A 218 5.03 9.33 0.58
N GLY A 219 5.16 9.31 1.90
CA GLY A 219 6.44 9.39 2.59
C GLY A 219 7.38 8.22 2.23
N LEU A 220 6.87 6.98 2.20
CA LEU A 220 7.64 5.79 1.82
C LEU A 220 8.06 5.83 0.34
N PHE A 221 7.19 6.29 -0.57
CA PHE A 221 7.54 6.49 -1.97
C PHE A 221 8.68 7.49 -2.14
N LEU A 222 8.62 8.61 -1.41
CA LEU A 222 9.68 9.63 -1.43
C LEU A 222 11.00 9.10 -0.89
N LEU A 223 10.98 8.35 0.22
CA LEU A 223 12.18 7.70 0.74
C LEU A 223 12.75 6.69 -0.24
N GLY A 224 11.90 5.85 -0.85
CA GLY A 224 12.33 4.92 -1.88
C GLY A 224 12.99 5.60 -3.07
N MET A 225 12.41 6.71 -3.54
CA MET A 225 13.01 7.54 -4.59
C MET A 225 14.37 8.11 -4.17
N LEU A 226 14.52 8.59 -2.92
CA LEU A 226 15.80 9.10 -2.39
C LEU A 226 16.86 8.01 -2.27
N ILE A 227 16.49 6.83 -1.80
CA ILE A 227 17.38 5.66 -1.75
C ILE A 227 17.93 5.36 -3.15
N GLY A 228 17.05 5.42 -4.17
CA GLY A 228 17.47 5.29 -5.56
C GLY A 228 18.43 6.39 -6.02
N ARG A 229 18.14 7.66 -5.69
CA ARG A 229 19.03 8.81 -6.01
C ARG A 229 20.39 8.69 -5.36
N LYS A 230 20.47 8.22 -4.13
CA LYS A 230 21.70 8.02 -3.38
C LYS A 230 22.39 6.70 -3.70
N GLN A 231 21.81 5.87 -4.55
CA GLN A 231 22.36 4.57 -4.97
C GLN A 231 22.72 3.63 -3.80
N LEU A 232 21.93 3.67 -2.72
CA LEU A 232 22.25 2.94 -1.48
C LEU A 232 22.22 1.40 -1.63
N PHE A 233 21.57 0.88 -2.68
CA PHE A 233 21.55 -0.55 -3.01
C PHE A 233 22.56 -0.96 -4.09
N VAL A 234 23.44 -0.04 -4.49
CA VAL A 234 24.54 -0.38 -5.39
C VAL A 234 25.70 -0.83 -4.54
N ALA A 235 26.01 -2.12 -4.56
CA ALA A 235 27.22 -2.63 -3.93
C ALA A 235 28.44 -1.92 -4.55
N SER A 236 29.17 -1.14 -3.77
CA SER A 236 30.49 -0.65 -4.18
C SER A 236 31.44 -1.84 -4.13
N GLU A 237 32.30 -1.99 -5.13
CA GLU A 237 33.36 -3.02 -5.13
C GLU A 237 34.25 -2.97 -3.87
N ALA A 238 34.25 -1.84 -3.17
CA ALA A 238 34.95 -1.65 -1.89
C ALA A 238 34.27 -2.33 -0.69
N THR A 239 33.00 -2.75 -0.80
CA THR A 239 32.25 -3.39 0.30
C THR A 239 32.31 -4.92 0.25
N ILE A 240 32.86 -5.50 -0.82
CA ILE A 240 32.97 -6.95 -1.06
C ILE A 240 34.36 -7.51 -0.72
N ARG A 241 35.26 -6.67 -0.21
CA ARG A 241 36.61 -7.10 0.27
C ARG A 241 36.67 -7.24 1.76
#